data_a20f77acdb59febd1ce2ca462681b405
#
_entry.id   a20f77acdb59febd1ce2ca462681b405
#
_cell.length_a   1.000
_cell.length_b   1.000
_cell.length_c   1.000
_cell.angle_alpha   90.00
_cell.angle_beta   90.00
_cell.angle_gamma   90.00
#
_symmetry.space_group_name_H-M   'P 1'
#
loop_
_entity.id
_entity.type
_entity.pdbx_description
1 polymer ?
#
loop_
_entity_poly.entity_id
_entity_poly.type
_entity_poly.pdbx_seq_one_letter_code
_entity_poly.pdbx_strand_id
1 'polypeptide(L)'
;VAGQAANVWVKCGGDSNTFGFWYSEDSGETWTNVRRTPLEGKKVAYKGSVAVSADGNTFYWAPENGNNIYYSTDKGQTWEQSQGGISAKHLAADPVNPDYIYAASSSSFYYSTDGGKTFKDNSSLSIFSAVRPIVEPGAEGKVYLPALGLQVSTDNGQTFTRIDSVGYCGAVGLGKGKTDDSPCTIFIWGKPKDCEETGIYWSEDEGKTWSMVSDPLHQFGGPGNGCFIYGDMNVYGRVYMSTV
;
A
#
# COMPACT_ATOMS: atom_id res chain seq x y z
N VAL A 1 -9.49 -7.45 -4.44
CA VAL A 1 -10.32 -6.57 -3.61
C VAL A 1 -11.64 -7.28 -3.34
N ALA A 2 -12.04 -7.39 -2.08
CA ALA A 2 -13.33 -8.01 -1.73
C ALA A 2 -14.47 -7.02 -2.03
N GLY A 3 -15.62 -7.54 -2.45
CA GLY A 3 -16.85 -6.79 -2.63
C GLY A 3 -17.00 -6.08 -3.99
N GLN A 4 -17.93 -5.14 -4.04
CA GLN A 4 -18.29 -4.42 -5.27
C GLN A 4 -17.15 -3.55 -5.81
N ALA A 5 -16.19 -3.16 -4.98
CA ALA A 5 -15.02 -2.40 -5.37
C ALA A 5 -13.99 -3.17 -6.21
N ALA A 6 -14.12 -4.49 -6.35
CA ALA A 6 -13.20 -5.30 -7.16
C ALA A 6 -13.07 -4.80 -8.60
N ASN A 7 -14.11 -4.16 -9.12
CA ASN A 7 -14.17 -3.63 -10.48
C ASN A 7 -13.78 -2.15 -10.57
N VAL A 8 -13.64 -1.45 -9.45
CA VAL A 8 -13.30 -0.03 -9.43
C VAL A 8 -11.80 0.15 -9.28
N TRP A 9 -11.19 0.73 -10.26
CA TRP A 9 -9.75 0.98 -10.31
C TRP A 9 -9.48 2.47 -10.47
N VAL A 10 -8.42 2.94 -9.84
CA VAL A 10 -7.97 4.33 -9.96
C VAL A 10 -6.49 4.38 -10.31
N LYS A 11 -6.11 5.38 -11.07
CA LYS A 11 -4.71 5.69 -11.37
C LYS A 11 -4.50 7.20 -11.49
N CYS A 12 -3.28 7.63 -11.22
CA CYS A 12 -2.82 8.97 -11.55
C CYS A 12 -1.54 8.91 -12.38
N GLY A 13 -1.29 9.92 -13.16
CA GLY A 13 -0.09 10.02 -13.99
C GLY A 13 -0.38 10.57 -15.37
N GLY A 14 0.64 10.55 -16.23
CA GLY A 14 0.60 11.06 -17.59
C GLY A 14 1.74 12.03 -17.85
N ASP A 15 1.82 12.51 -19.09
CA ASP A 15 2.69 13.62 -19.48
C ASP A 15 1.97 14.98 -19.32
N SER A 16 2.63 16.07 -19.69
CA SER A 16 2.10 17.42 -19.57
C SER A 16 0.79 17.69 -20.32
N ASN A 17 0.39 16.79 -21.25
CA ASN A 17 -0.81 16.94 -22.09
C ASN A 17 -1.91 15.93 -21.73
N THR A 18 -1.54 14.80 -21.12
CA THR A 18 -2.46 13.66 -20.86
C THR A 18 -2.55 13.30 -19.38
N PHE A 19 -2.10 14.18 -18.53
CA PHE A 19 -2.12 13.91 -17.09
C PHE A 19 -3.53 13.93 -16.51
N GLY A 20 -3.68 13.31 -15.36
CA GLY A 20 -4.89 13.38 -14.57
C GLY A 20 -5.05 12.23 -13.62
N PHE A 21 -6.18 12.27 -12.97
CA PHE A 21 -6.73 11.16 -12.23
C PHE A 21 -7.70 10.42 -13.17
N TRP A 22 -7.65 9.11 -13.18
CA TRP A 22 -8.48 8.27 -14.03
C TRP A 22 -9.12 7.19 -13.17
N TYR A 23 -10.33 6.81 -13.50
CA TYR A 23 -10.98 5.66 -12.89
C TYR A 23 -11.61 4.74 -13.94
N SER A 24 -11.76 3.48 -13.56
CA SER A 24 -12.47 2.42 -14.28
C SER A 24 -13.49 1.81 -13.35
N GLU A 25 -14.62 1.37 -13.89
CA GLU A 25 -15.66 0.63 -13.17
C GLU A 25 -15.87 -0.77 -13.78
N ASP A 26 -15.02 -1.17 -14.70
CA ASP A 26 -15.10 -2.43 -15.46
C ASP A 26 -13.75 -3.18 -15.47
N SER A 27 -13.06 -3.20 -14.35
CA SER A 27 -11.77 -3.88 -14.15
C SER A 27 -10.66 -3.40 -15.09
N GLY A 28 -10.73 -2.15 -15.54
CA GLY A 28 -9.71 -1.52 -16.37
C GLY A 28 -9.91 -1.66 -17.87
N GLU A 29 -11.07 -2.18 -18.31
CA GLU A 29 -11.41 -2.26 -19.74
C GLU A 29 -11.60 -0.85 -20.31
N THR A 30 -12.34 0.00 -19.63
CA THR A 30 -12.50 1.42 -20.01
C THR A 30 -12.04 2.36 -18.89
N TRP A 31 -11.61 3.57 -19.26
CA TRP A 31 -11.08 4.55 -18.34
C TRP A 31 -11.71 5.92 -18.57
N THR A 32 -12.21 6.50 -17.47
CA THR A 32 -12.75 7.87 -17.47
C THR A 32 -11.72 8.82 -16.86
N ASN A 33 -11.41 9.91 -17.60
CA ASN A 33 -10.53 10.96 -17.09
C ASN A 33 -11.31 11.92 -16.18
N VAL A 34 -10.77 12.13 -14.99
CA VAL A 34 -11.28 13.14 -14.05
C VAL A 34 -10.62 14.47 -14.39
N ARG A 35 -11.34 15.32 -15.09
CA ARG A 35 -10.81 16.61 -15.60
C ARG A 35 -10.62 17.65 -14.52
N ARG A 36 -11.34 17.55 -13.40
CA ARG A 36 -11.24 18.48 -12.27
C ARG A 36 -10.40 17.87 -11.18
N THR A 37 -9.28 18.47 -10.88
CA THR A 37 -8.42 18.06 -9.77
C THR A 37 -8.36 19.19 -8.74
N PRO A 38 -8.10 18.89 -7.46
CA PRO A 38 -8.02 19.92 -6.42
C PRO A 38 -6.87 20.91 -6.62
N LEU A 39 -6.06 20.68 -7.63
CA LEU A 39 -4.85 21.43 -7.93
C LEU A 39 -4.92 22.11 -9.29
N GLU A 40 -6.14 22.30 -9.83
CA GLU A 40 -6.37 22.97 -11.10
C GLU A 40 -5.71 24.36 -11.14
N GLY A 41 -4.97 24.64 -12.21
CA GLY A 41 -4.25 25.88 -12.40
C GLY A 41 -2.89 25.98 -11.66
N LYS A 42 -2.51 24.96 -10.88
CA LYS A 42 -1.17 24.90 -10.27
C LYS A 42 -0.27 24.00 -11.13
N LYS A 43 1.01 24.39 -11.28
CA LYS A 43 2.03 23.45 -11.82
C LYS A 43 2.25 22.34 -10.79
N VAL A 44 1.52 21.27 -10.89
CA VAL A 44 1.60 20.14 -9.96
C VAL A 44 2.22 18.96 -10.67
N ALA A 45 3.02 18.21 -9.96
CA ALA A 45 3.41 16.91 -10.41
C ALA A 45 2.16 16.02 -10.45
N TYR A 46 1.84 15.56 -11.64
CA TYR A 46 0.68 14.72 -11.94
C TYR A 46 0.88 13.26 -11.48
N LYS A 47 1.81 13.08 -10.57
CA LYS A 47 2.19 11.84 -9.93
C LYS A 47 1.69 11.86 -8.49
N GLY A 48 1.79 10.75 -7.85
CA GLY A 48 1.44 10.60 -6.45
C GLY A 48 0.90 9.20 -6.18
N SER A 49 0.34 9.04 -5.00
CA SER A 49 -0.31 7.81 -4.60
C SER A 49 -1.82 7.99 -4.65
N VAL A 50 -2.50 6.95 -5.11
CA VAL A 50 -3.96 6.90 -5.18
C VAL A 50 -4.47 5.65 -4.50
N ALA A 51 -5.68 5.74 -3.97
CA ALA A 51 -6.40 4.60 -3.41
C ALA A 51 -7.90 4.74 -3.69
N VAL A 52 -8.64 3.66 -3.52
CA VAL A 52 -10.09 3.62 -3.59
C VAL A 52 -10.61 2.86 -2.37
N SER A 53 -11.69 3.35 -1.76
CA SER A 53 -12.33 2.71 -0.60
C SER A 53 -12.82 1.30 -0.92
N ALA A 54 -13.03 0.47 0.11
CA ALA A 54 -13.48 -0.91 -0.03
C ALA A 54 -14.80 -1.05 -0.81
N ASP A 55 -15.69 -0.09 -0.70
CA ASP A 55 -16.97 -0.03 -1.40
C ASP A 55 -16.89 0.60 -2.81
N GLY A 56 -15.71 1.13 -3.19
CA GLY A 56 -15.48 1.77 -4.49
C GLY A 56 -16.02 3.19 -4.63
N ASN A 57 -16.61 3.76 -3.58
CA ASN A 57 -17.32 5.02 -3.66
C ASN A 57 -16.44 6.25 -3.42
N THR A 58 -15.33 6.09 -2.69
CA THR A 58 -14.44 7.19 -2.36
C THR A 58 -13.08 7.02 -3.03
N PHE A 59 -12.64 8.02 -3.76
CA PHE A 59 -11.32 8.09 -4.37
C PHE A 59 -10.40 8.95 -3.52
N TYR A 60 -9.14 8.53 -3.38
CA TYR A 60 -8.12 9.23 -2.62
C TYR A 60 -6.93 9.56 -3.50
N TRP A 61 -6.35 10.73 -3.29
CA TRP A 61 -5.15 11.16 -3.98
C TRP A 61 -4.21 11.93 -3.06
N ALA A 62 -2.97 11.49 -2.96
CA ALA A 62 -1.85 12.19 -2.37
C ALA A 62 -0.89 12.61 -3.48
N PRO A 63 -0.93 13.88 -3.94
CA PRO A 63 -0.03 14.38 -4.99
C PRO A 63 1.42 14.34 -4.55
N GLU A 64 2.34 14.01 -5.48
CA GLU A 64 3.77 13.85 -5.17
C GLU A 64 4.42 15.08 -4.51
N ASN A 65 4.03 16.27 -4.95
CA ASN A 65 4.53 17.55 -4.43
C ASN A 65 3.47 18.28 -3.58
N GLY A 66 2.42 17.56 -3.13
CA GLY A 66 1.37 18.11 -2.29
C GLY A 66 1.67 17.88 -0.81
N ASN A 67 1.18 18.80 0.02
CA ASN A 67 1.23 18.66 1.48
C ASN A 67 -0.11 18.17 2.05
N ASN A 68 -0.97 17.60 1.20
CA ASN A 68 -2.31 17.22 1.59
C ASN A 68 -2.74 15.95 0.88
N ILE A 69 -3.63 15.22 1.53
CA ILE A 69 -4.41 14.15 0.92
C ILE A 69 -5.76 14.74 0.53
N TYR A 70 -6.27 14.35 -0.63
CA TYR A 70 -7.58 14.74 -1.12
C TYR A 70 -8.46 13.51 -1.28
N TYR A 71 -9.75 13.67 -1.05
CA TYR A 71 -10.74 12.63 -1.28
C TYR A 71 -11.93 13.16 -2.09
N SER A 72 -12.59 12.28 -2.81
CA SER A 72 -13.77 12.55 -3.62
C SER A 72 -14.79 11.43 -3.43
N THR A 73 -16.04 11.79 -3.17
CA THR A 73 -17.18 10.86 -3.02
C THR A 73 -18.12 10.89 -4.23
N ASP A 74 -17.77 11.62 -5.28
CA ASP A 74 -18.56 11.83 -6.50
C ASP A 74 -17.77 11.50 -7.78
N LYS A 75 -16.88 10.51 -7.69
CA LYS A 75 -16.03 10.04 -8.80
C LYS A 75 -15.14 11.15 -9.38
N GLY A 76 -14.65 12.01 -8.50
CA GLY A 76 -13.71 13.06 -8.85
C GLY A 76 -14.33 14.32 -9.48
N GLN A 77 -15.66 14.48 -9.41
CA GLN A 77 -16.28 15.73 -9.85
C GLN A 77 -15.96 16.87 -8.89
N THR A 78 -15.91 16.58 -7.60
CA THR A 78 -15.42 17.49 -6.57
C THR A 78 -14.42 16.78 -5.66
N TRP A 79 -13.52 17.57 -5.08
CA TRP A 79 -12.48 17.07 -4.19
C TRP A 79 -12.46 17.90 -2.91
N GLU A 80 -12.39 17.20 -1.79
CA GLU A 80 -12.18 17.79 -0.48
C GLU A 80 -10.78 17.49 0.01
N GLN A 81 -10.23 18.39 0.81
CA GLN A 81 -8.93 18.20 1.43
C GLN A 81 -9.09 17.56 2.80
N SER A 82 -8.32 16.51 3.07
CA SER A 82 -8.23 15.93 4.41
C SER A 82 -7.64 16.94 5.40
N GLN A 83 -8.14 16.93 6.62
CA GLN A 83 -7.61 17.79 7.68
C GLN A 83 -6.26 17.29 8.17
N GLY A 84 -5.40 18.21 8.62
CA GLY A 84 -4.11 17.90 9.23
C GLY A 84 -2.87 18.23 8.38
N GLY A 85 -3.03 18.58 7.12
CA GLY A 85 -1.89 19.02 6.27
C GLY A 85 -0.83 17.93 6.07
N ILE A 86 -1.27 16.69 5.80
CA ILE A 86 -0.39 15.52 5.73
C ILE A 86 0.20 15.35 4.35
N SER A 87 1.54 15.30 4.29
CA SER A 87 2.27 14.92 3.08
C SER A 87 2.50 13.41 3.07
N ALA A 88 1.75 12.68 2.24
CA ALA A 88 1.92 11.25 2.08
C ALA A 88 2.66 10.92 0.78
N LYS A 89 3.49 9.88 0.84
CA LYS A 89 4.14 9.29 -0.34
C LYS A 89 3.37 8.06 -0.84
N HIS A 90 2.72 7.36 0.07
CA HIS A 90 1.96 6.15 -0.23
C HIS A 90 0.63 6.16 0.53
N LEU A 91 -0.42 5.75 -0.18
CA LEU A 91 -1.75 5.49 0.37
C LEU A 91 -2.09 4.01 0.22
N ALA A 92 -2.86 3.50 1.17
CA ALA A 92 -3.55 2.23 1.05
C ALA A 92 -4.94 2.37 1.69
N ALA A 93 -5.95 1.80 1.05
CA ALA A 93 -7.28 1.69 1.62
C ALA A 93 -7.48 0.29 2.19
N ASP A 94 -8.18 0.17 3.30
CA ASP A 94 -8.57 -1.11 3.86
C ASP A 94 -9.46 -1.86 2.84
N PRO A 95 -9.25 -3.16 2.64
CA PRO A 95 -10.02 -3.92 1.65
C PRO A 95 -11.43 -4.31 2.10
N VAL A 96 -11.77 -4.08 3.37
CA VAL A 96 -13.04 -4.50 3.99
C VAL A 96 -13.85 -3.30 4.46
N ASN A 97 -13.22 -2.41 5.22
CA ASN A 97 -13.89 -1.24 5.79
C ASN A 97 -13.62 0.02 4.97
N PRO A 98 -14.66 0.64 4.36
CA PRO A 98 -14.47 1.82 3.49
C PRO A 98 -14.00 3.07 4.24
N ASP A 99 -14.14 3.12 5.57
CA ASP A 99 -13.72 4.26 6.38
C ASP A 99 -12.24 4.23 6.76
N TYR A 100 -11.53 3.10 6.51
CA TYR A 100 -10.15 2.94 6.93
C TYR A 100 -9.18 3.21 5.79
N ILE A 101 -8.33 4.23 5.99
CA ILE A 101 -7.30 4.65 5.04
C ILE A 101 -5.98 4.82 5.77
N TYR A 102 -4.92 4.33 5.14
CA TYR A 102 -3.57 4.41 5.65
C TYR A 102 -2.71 5.29 4.74
N ALA A 103 -1.86 6.07 5.36
CA ALA A 103 -0.94 6.95 4.64
C ALA A 103 0.46 6.88 5.26
N ALA A 104 1.48 6.87 4.43
CA ALA A 104 2.85 6.90 4.89
C ALA A 104 3.65 7.99 4.18
N SER A 105 4.45 8.71 4.96
CA SER A 105 5.45 9.65 4.48
C SER A 105 6.85 9.02 4.53
N SER A 106 7.89 9.82 4.37
CA SER A 106 9.27 9.37 4.59
C SER A 106 9.65 9.19 6.07
N SER A 107 8.81 9.65 7.00
CA SER A 107 9.12 9.67 8.44
C SER A 107 7.96 9.33 9.36
N SER A 108 6.73 9.25 8.85
CA SER A 108 5.53 9.06 9.67
C SER A 108 4.52 8.16 8.99
N PHE A 109 3.75 7.46 9.81
CA PHE A 109 2.58 6.69 9.39
C PHE A 109 1.33 7.32 9.98
N TYR A 110 0.30 7.40 9.17
CA TYR A 110 -0.99 7.99 9.51
C TYR A 110 -2.11 7.01 9.19
N TYR A 111 -3.18 7.07 9.96
CA TYR A 111 -4.39 6.30 9.73
C TYR A 111 -5.64 7.18 9.88
N SER A 112 -6.66 6.83 9.13
CA SER A 112 -7.99 7.43 9.18
C SER A 112 -9.02 6.35 9.49
N THR A 113 -10.06 6.72 10.24
CA THR A 113 -11.20 5.87 10.57
C THR A 113 -12.53 6.56 10.22
N ASP A 114 -12.48 7.56 9.36
CA ASP A 114 -13.64 8.40 8.99
C ASP A 114 -13.68 8.68 7.47
N GLY A 115 -13.19 7.74 6.66
CA GLY A 115 -13.20 7.87 5.21
C GLY A 115 -12.17 8.87 4.67
N GLY A 116 -11.05 9.06 5.37
CA GLY A 116 -9.97 9.95 4.95
C GLY A 116 -10.22 11.42 5.21
N LYS A 117 -11.26 11.78 5.97
CA LYS A 117 -11.55 13.18 6.33
C LYS A 117 -10.53 13.73 7.31
N THR A 118 -10.18 12.92 8.30
CA THR A 118 -9.12 13.24 9.27
C THR A 118 -8.11 12.10 9.34
N PHE A 119 -6.85 12.44 9.61
CA PHE A 119 -5.79 11.47 9.84
C PHE A 119 -5.16 11.69 11.20
N LYS A 120 -4.83 10.59 11.87
CA LYS A 120 -4.07 10.56 13.11
C LYS A 120 -2.66 10.07 12.83
N ASP A 121 -1.67 10.71 13.46
CA ASP A 121 -0.26 10.28 13.40
C ASP A 121 -0.03 9.14 14.37
N ASN A 122 0.59 8.05 13.90
CA ASN A 122 1.11 7.01 14.78
C ASN A 122 2.58 7.33 15.11
N SER A 123 2.79 8.17 16.11
CA SER A 123 4.12 8.61 16.56
C SER A 123 4.95 7.52 17.25
N SER A 124 4.36 6.34 17.54
CA SER A 124 5.09 5.21 18.11
C SER A 124 5.96 4.46 17.09
N LEU A 125 5.70 4.67 15.79
CA LEU A 125 6.44 4.05 14.71
C LEU A 125 7.61 4.94 14.26
N SER A 126 8.80 4.38 14.29
CA SER A 126 9.98 5.00 13.67
C SER A 126 10.10 4.54 12.21
N ILE A 127 9.84 5.46 11.28
CA ILE A 127 9.99 5.25 9.84
C ILE A 127 11.19 6.05 9.37
N PHE A 128 12.08 5.43 8.61
CA PHE A 128 13.33 6.05 8.13
C PHE A 128 13.40 6.19 6.61
N SER A 129 12.38 5.70 5.90
CA SER A 129 12.28 5.81 4.44
C SER A 129 10.82 5.80 4.03
N ALA A 130 10.53 6.16 2.78
CA ALA A 130 9.19 6.01 2.23
C ALA A 130 8.81 4.53 2.14
N VAL A 131 7.92 4.09 3.01
CA VAL A 131 7.42 2.71 3.08
C VAL A 131 5.99 2.64 2.56
N ARG A 132 5.61 1.49 2.02
CA ARG A 132 4.23 1.26 1.56
C ARG A 132 3.46 0.48 2.63
N PRO A 133 2.32 0.99 3.10
CA PRO A 133 1.39 0.17 3.86
C PRO A 133 0.84 -0.95 2.97
N ILE A 134 0.90 -2.18 3.44
CA ILE A 134 0.36 -3.36 2.74
C ILE A 134 -0.80 -3.89 3.56
N VAL A 135 -2.00 -3.79 3.00
CA VAL A 135 -3.24 -4.26 3.63
C VAL A 135 -3.48 -5.73 3.30
N GLU A 136 -3.98 -6.50 4.25
CA GLU A 136 -4.29 -7.90 4.04
C GLU A 136 -5.67 -8.07 3.40
N PRO A 137 -5.77 -8.71 2.21
CA PRO A 137 -7.05 -8.97 1.58
C PRO A 137 -7.99 -9.77 2.47
N GLY A 138 -9.23 -9.29 2.63
CA GLY A 138 -10.26 -9.96 3.43
C GLY A 138 -10.15 -9.78 4.95
N ALA A 139 -9.13 -9.05 5.43
CA ALA A 139 -8.94 -8.80 6.85
C ALA A 139 -9.07 -7.31 7.16
N GLU A 140 -10.13 -6.95 7.88
CA GLU A 140 -10.37 -5.58 8.31
C GLU A 140 -9.29 -5.12 9.30
N GLY A 141 -8.73 -3.94 9.04
CA GLY A 141 -7.79 -3.28 9.93
C GLY A 141 -6.40 -3.90 10.01
N LYS A 142 -6.10 -4.92 9.18
CA LYS A 142 -4.82 -5.60 9.20
C LYS A 142 -3.86 -5.01 8.15
N VAL A 143 -2.79 -4.38 8.64
CA VAL A 143 -1.80 -3.70 7.80
C VAL A 143 -0.37 -4.03 8.22
N TYR A 144 0.46 -4.30 7.23
CA TYR A 144 1.89 -4.56 7.39
C TYR A 144 2.71 -3.36 6.94
N LEU A 145 3.81 -3.11 7.64
CA LEU A 145 4.70 -2.00 7.36
C LEU A 145 6.17 -2.41 7.53
N PRO A 146 7.03 -2.26 6.50
CA PRO A 146 8.47 -2.49 6.63
C PRO A 146 9.12 -1.29 7.34
N ALA A 147 9.17 -1.35 8.68
CA ALA A 147 9.73 -0.30 9.53
C ALA A 147 10.42 -0.92 10.73
N LEU A 148 11.74 -0.74 10.86
CA LEU A 148 12.57 -1.42 11.88
C LEU A 148 12.30 -2.93 11.96
N GLY A 149 12.46 -3.61 10.82
CA GLY A 149 12.01 -4.97 10.58
C GLY A 149 10.63 -4.98 9.93
N LEU A 150 9.80 -5.92 10.27
CA LEU A 150 8.42 -6.00 9.80
C LEU A 150 7.46 -5.76 10.96
N GLN A 151 6.57 -4.80 10.78
CA GLN A 151 5.53 -4.45 11.75
C GLN A 151 4.17 -4.89 11.21
N VAL A 152 3.27 -5.29 12.09
CA VAL A 152 1.88 -5.60 11.77
C VAL A 152 0.94 -4.92 12.75
N SER A 153 -0.12 -4.34 12.23
CA SER A 153 -1.28 -3.85 13.00
C SER A 153 -2.49 -4.72 12.69
N THR A 154 -3.35 -4.91 13.67
CA THR A 154 -4.67 -5.56 13.53
C THR A 154 -5.79 -4.68 14.08
N ASP A 155 -5.51 -3.40 14.30
CA ASP A 155 -6.40 -2.40 14.88
C ASP A 155 -6.41 -1.09 14.08
N ASN A 156 -6.39 -1.19 12.76
CA ASN A 156 -6.43 -0.06 11.81
C ASN A 156 -5.20 0.86 11.88
N GLY A 157 -4.04 0.31 12.19
CA GLY A 157 -2.82 1.10 12.28
C GLY A 157 -2.69 1.93 13.57
N GLN A 158 -3.55 1.70 14.55
CA GLN A 158 -3.49 2.41 15.84
C GLN A 158 -2.31 1.93 16.67
N THR A 159 -2.08 0.61 16.69
CA THR A 159 -0.90 0.02 17.31
C THR A 159 -0.21 -0.94 16.35
N PHE A 160 1.08 -1.11 16.54
CA PHE A 160 1.89 -2.04 15.75
C PHE A 160 2.67 -2.99 16.67
N THR A 161 2.71 -4.24 16.26
CA THR A 161 3.54 -5.26 16.88
C THR A 161 4.61 -5.67 15.87
N ARG A 162 5.86 -5.75 16.34
CA ARG A 162 6.96 -6.23 15.53
C ARG A 162 6.86 -7.75 15.33
N ILE A 163 7.07 -8.21 14.12
CA ILE A 163 7.29 -9.63 13.83
C ILE A 163 8.76 -9.93 14.19
N ASP A 164 8.95 -10.53 15.36
CA ASP A 164 10.26 -10.66 15.99
C ASP A 164 11.25 -11.54 15.22
N SER A 165 10.77 -12.45 14.40
CA SER A 165 11.59 -13.30 13.52
C SER A 165 12.30 -12.53 12.41
N VAL A 166 11.87 -11.28 12.11
CA VAL A 166 12.42 -10.46 11.02
C VAL A 166 13.45 -9.47 11.56
N GLY A 167 14.70 -9.62 11.14
CA GLY A 167 15.79 -8.69 11.46
C GLY A 167 15.74 -7.42 10.62
N TYR A 168 15.57 -7.59 9.30
CA TYR A 168 15.49 -6.51 8.32
C TYR A 168 14.38 -6.79 7.30
N CYS A 169 13.62 -5.75 6.95
CA CYS A 169 12.61 -5.78 5.90
C CYS A 169 12.68 -4.51 5.06
N GLY A 170 13.05 -4.62 3.81
CA GLY A 170 13.08 -3.51 2.86
C GLY A 170 11.79 -3.37 2.06
N ALA A 171 11.09 -4.49 1.84
CA ALA A 171 9.78 -4.52 1.21
C ALA A 171 8.98 -5.72 1.70
N VAL A 172 7.66 -5.58 1.74
CA VAL A 172 6.73 -6.66 2.09
C VAL A 172 5.59 -6.73 1.07
N GLY A 173 5.12 -7.91 0.79
CA GLY A 173 3.96 -8.18 -0.05
C GLY A 173 3.21 -9.42 0.42
N LEU A 174 1.95 -9.51 0.06
CA LEU A 174 1.09 -10.63 0.42
C LEU A 174 0.69 -11.40 -0.83
N GLY A 175 0.53 -12.70 -0.71
CA GLY A 175 0.10 -13.59 -1.75
C GLY A 175 -0.91 -14.60 -1.25
N LYS A 176 -1.46 -15.39 -2.19
CA LYS A 176 -2.42 -16.44 -1.87
C LYS A 176 -1.85 -17.39 -0.81
N GLY A 177 -2.68 -17.74 0.17
CA GLY A 177 -2.40 -18.81 1.12
C GLY A 177 -2.32 -20.17 0.44
N LYS A 178 -1.73 -21.15 1.11
CA LYS A 178 -1.55 -22.51 0.59
C LYS A 178 -2.87 -23.20 0.27
N THR A 179 -3.87 -22.95 1.09
CA THR A 179 -5.26 -23.38 0.89
C THR A 179 -6.15 -22.16 1.08
N ASP A 180 -7.43 -22.29 0.74
CA ASP A 180 -8.39 -21.19 0.91
C ASP A 180 -8.62 -20.79 2.39
N ASP A 181 -8.35 -21.71 3.33
CA ASP A 181 -8.45 -21.48 4.77
C ASP A 181 -7.09 -21.06 5.41
N SER A 182 -6.02 -21.04 4.64
CA SER A 182 -4.70 -20.65 5.14
C SER A 182 -4.58 -19.12 5.18
N PRO A 183 -3.79 -18.56 6.12
CA PRO A 183 -3.43 -17.13 6.08
C PRO A 183 -2.73 -16.79 4.77
N CYS A 184 -2.74 -15.50 4.41
CA CYS A 184 -1.96 -15.00 3.30
C CYS A 184 -0.49 -15.37 3.46
N THR A 185 0.15 -15.78 2.37
CA THR A 185 1.61 -15.93 2.34
C THR A 185 2.25 -14.55 2.42
N ILE A 186 3.15 -14.34 3.37
CA ILE A 186 3.92 -13.10 3.48
C ILE A 186 5.22 -13.28 2.72
N PHE A 187 5.50 -12.38 1.80
CA PHE A 187 6.78 -12.27 1.12
C PHE A 187 7.53 -11.05 1.60
N ILE A 188 8.81 -11.19 1.89
CA ILE A 188 9.69 -10.06 2.19
C ILE A 188 10.92 -10.08 1.28
N TRP A 189 11.37 -8.90 0.88
CA TRP A 189 12.78 -8.70 0.58
C TRP A 189 13.43 -8.17 1.84
N GLY A 190 14.26 -9.00 2.44
CA GLY A 190 14.77 -8.73 3.77
C GLY A 190 15.66 -9.83 4.29
N LYS A 191 15.81 -9.85 5.61
CA LYS A 191 16.62 -10.85 6.31
C LYS A 191 15.92 -11.28 7.61
N PRO A 192 15.40 -12.51 7.71
CA PRO A 192 15.02 -13.11 8.99
C PRO A 192 16.20 -13.18 9.94
N LYS A 193 15.94 -13.20 11.26
CA LYS A 193 17.01 -13.15 12.27
C LYS A 193 17.96 -14.35 12.22
N ASP A 194 17.41 -15.52 11.90
CA ASP A 194 18.17 -16.78 11.87
C ASP A 194 18.79 -17.07 10.49
N CYS A 195 18.77 -16.08 9.58
CA CYS A 195 19.38 -16.17 8.25
C CYS A 195 20.58 -15.24 8.13
N GLU A 196 21.58 -15.66 7.39
CA GLU A 196 22.81 -14.87 7.18
C GLU A 196 22.68 -13.87 6.02
N GLU A 197 21.86 -14.18 5.02
CA GLU A 197 21.75 -13.41 3.78
C GLU A 197 20.47 -12.62 3.66
N THR A 198 20.56 -11.49 2.97
CA THR A 198 19.37 -10.73 2.53
C THR A 198 18.89 -11.32 1.22
N GLY A 199 17.58 -11.52 1.10
CA GLY A 199 16.98 -12.11 -0.09
C GLY A 199 15.46 -12.03 -0.07
N ILE A 200 14.84 -12.77 -0.98
CA ILE A 200 13.39 -12.97 -0.96
C ILE A 200 13.08 -14.16 -0.05
N TYR A 201 12.28 -13.91 0.95
CA TYR A 201 11.78 -14.94 1.86
C TYR A 201 10.26 -14.95 1.87
N TRP A 202 9.70 -16.09 2.16
CA TRP A 202 8.26 -16.24 2.39
C TRP A 202 7.96 -16.89 3.72
N SER A 203 6.78 -16.61 4.25
CA SER A 203 6.21 -17.22 5.45
C SER A 203 4.76 -17.60 5.19
N GLU A 204 4.38 -18.79 5.64
CA GLU A 204 3.01 -19.34 5.55
C GLU A 204 2.30 -19.34 6.91
N ASP A 205 2.95 -18.86 7.95
CA ASP A 205 2.54 -18.94 9.36
C ASP A 205 2.57 -17.57 10.08
N GLU A 206 2.19 -16.52 9.32
CA GLU A 206 2.13 -15.13 9.80
C GLU A 206 3.49 -14.58 10.29
N GLY A 207 4.56 -15.04 9.68
CA GLY A 207 5.90 -14.54 9.96
C GLY A 207 6.61 -15.26 11.11
N LYS A 208 6.14 -16.41 11.57
CA LYS A 208 6.82 -17.19 12.62
C LYS A 208 8.06 -17.88 12.07
N THR A 209 7.93 -18.49 10.90
CA THR A 209 9.05 -19.15 10.19
C THR A 209 9.19 -18.62 8.76
N TRP A 210 10.42 -18.72 8.24
CA TRP A 210 10.76 -18.17 6.93
C TRP A 210 11.57 -19.16 6.10
N SER A 211 11.21 -19.26 4.82
CA SER A 211 11.97 -20.01 3.82
C SER A 211 12.48 -19.08 2.73
N MET A 212 13.73 -19.26 2.30
CA MET A 212 14.31 -18.48 1.21
C MET A 212 13.71 -18.92 -0.13
N VAL A 213 13.32 -17.96 -0.94
CA VAL A 213 12.77 -18.18 -2.29
C VAL A 213 13.82 -17.89 -3.36
N SER A 214 14.67 -16.88 -3.14
CA SER A 214 15.74 -16.53 -4.06
C SER A 214 16.87 -17.55 -4.00
N ASP A 215 17.48 -17.84 -5.15
CA ASP A 215 18.69 -18.66 -5.22
C ASP A 215 19.88 -17.86 -4.65
N PRO A 216 20.58 -18.35 -3.62
CA PRO A 216 21.73 -17.65 -3.04
C PRO A 216 22.87 -17.39 -4.04
N LEU A 217 22.98 -18.22 -5.07
CA LEU A 217 24.03 -18.07 -6.10
C LEU A 217 23.65 -17.07 -7.22
N HIS A 218 22.36 -16.74 -7.33
CA HIS A 218 21.82 -15.84 -8.35
C HIS A 218 20.95 -14.76 -7.70
N GLN A 219 21.53 -13.99 -6.78
CA GLN A 219 20.86 -12.92 -6.07
C GLN A 219 20.53 -11.77 -7.03
N PHE A 220 19.29 -11.29 -6.96
CA PHE A 220 18.92 -10.02 -7.57
C PHE A 220 19.39 -8.89 -6.65
N GLY A 221 19.86 -7.78 -7.20
CA GLY A 221 20.45 -6.66 -6.45
C GLY A 221 19.51 -5.90 -5.49
N GLY A 222 18.34 -6.46 -5.19
CA GLY A 222 17.32 -5.87 -4.32
C GLY A 222 16.18 -5.22 -5.10
N PRO A 223 15.13 -4.75 -4.40
CA PRO A 223 14.01 -4.08 -5.03
C PRO A 223 14.46 -2.74 -5.62
N GLY A 224 14.19 -2.56 -6.91
CA GLY A 224 14.50 -1.34 -7.64
C GLY A 224 13.63 -0.15 -7.23
N ASN A 225 13.54 0.82 -8.12
CA ASN A 225 12.71 2.00 -7.91
C ASN A 225 11.28 1.63 -7.51
N GLY A 226 10.88 2.06 -6.31
CA GLY A 226 9.55 1.77 -5.75
C GLY A 226 9.55 0.73 -4.63
N CYS A 227 10.64 0.01 -4.41
CA CYS A 227 10.82 -0.93 -3.29
C CYS A 227 9.57 -1.81 -3.06
N PHE A 228 9.12 -2.52 -4.10
CA PHE A 228 7.94 -3.36 -3.97
C PHE A 228 8.22 -4.83 -4.25
N ILE A 229 7.52 -5.65 -3.51
CA ILE A 229 7.35 -7.08 -3.72
C ILE A 229 5.86 -7.39 -3.61
N TYR A 230 5.32 -8.20 -4.51
CA TYR A 230 3.93 -8.60 -4.50
C TYR A 230 3.82 -10.11 -4.67
N GLY A 231 3.08 -10.76 -3.78
CA GLY A 231 2.61 -12.13 -4.00
C GLY A 231 1.39 -12.14 -4.93
N ASP A 232 1.26 -13.18 -5.72
CA ASP A 232 0.09 -13.40 -6.54
C ASP A 232 -1.07 -13.90 -5.66
N MET A 233 -2.19 -13.19 -5.68
CA MET A 233 -3.37 -13.57 -4.89
C MET A 233 -4.20 -14.69 -5.54
N ASN A 234 -3.89 -15.09 -6.78
CA ASN A 234 -4.57 -16.16 -7.49
C ASN A 234 -3.75 -17.45 -7.54
N VAL A 235 -2.42 -17.33 -7.48
CA VAL A 235 -1.49 -18.45 -7.61
C VAL A 235 -0.57 -18.52 -6.40
N TYR A 236 -0.79 -19.52 -5.57
CA TYR A 236 0.06 -19.79 -4.41
C TYR A 236 1.55 -19.93 -4.80
N GLY A 237 2.42 -19.34 -3.99
CA GLY A 237 3.87 -19.39 -4.16
C GLY A 237 4.45 -18.50 -5.25
N ARG A 238 3.63 -17.78 -6.02
CA ARG A 238 4.11 -16.86 -7.04
C ARG A 238 4.36 -15.47 -6.44
N VAL A 239 5.51 -14.90 -6.73
CA VAL A 239 5.91 -13.56 -6.26
C VAL A 239 6.53 -12.76 -7.40
N TYR A 240 6.30 -11.45 -7.38
CA TYR A 240 6.85 -10.46 -8.29
C TYR A 240 7.62 -9.43 -7.50
N MET A 241 8.79 -9.04 -7.97
CA MET A 241 9.61 -7.98 -7.39
C MET A 241 10.14 -7.07 -8.49
N SER A 242 10.18 -5.76 -8.24
CA SER A 242 10.97 -4.86 -9.08
C SER A 242 12.46 -5.04 -8.77
N THR A 243 13.27 -5.17 -9.78
CA THR A 243 14.75 -5.24 -9.66
C THR A 243 15.40 -3.95 -10.16
N VAL A 244 16.63 -3.69 -9.76
CA VAL A 244 17.46 -2.58 -10.27
C VAL A 244 18.19 -3.03 -11.50
#